data_c9b59e67eb0c6600579f29a86e4ecf24
#
_entry.id   c9b59e67eb0c6600579f29a86e4ecf24
#
_cell.length_a   1.000
_cell.length_b   1.000
_cell.length_c   1.000
_cell.angle_alpha   90.00
_cell.angle_beta   90.00
_cell.angle_gamma   90.00
#
_symmetry.space_group_name_H-M   'P 1'
#
loop_
_entity.id
_entity.type
_entity.pdbx_description
1 polymer ?
#
loop_
_entity_poly.entity_id
_entity_poly.type
_entity_poly.pdbx_seq_one_letter_code
_entity_poly.pdbx_strand_id
1 'polypeptide(L)'
;AAAAAGLRGAAAHGYLYGPRARNFVAAEDGVWWQSPDDPTVYPQKESCPHCVNQYRAPGYCGLTQDGSKEYTVPLDSRGAPIESPPLQATLTAGEPTTIGFKLTAHHKGHVELGVCCDAQPSQACFDRNPLTFQQDLLYGAPVDAAHPERGYVAPRAMGNPNIGDGQSPGGMGTGEYGNAMDFRMKFRLPAGVSGDRCLIQWRYITGNSCEMPGYDQVAWPSQAWRNAGVGTCALPLSADGSGAPERFWNCADVKVLPAGS
;
A
#
# COMPACT_ATOMS: atom_id res chain seq x y z
N ALA A 1 36.84 19.38 10.53
CA ALA A 1 35.84 18.75 9.61
C ALA A 1 34.67 18.31 10.46
N ALA A 2 33.55 19.08 10.45
CA ALA A 2 32.31 18.72 11.09
C ALA A 2 31.57 17.77 10.14
N ALA A 3 31.37 16.54 10.57
CA ALA A 3 30.51 15.59 9.87
C ALA A 3 29.07 16.10 9.97
N ALA A 4 28.49 16.49 8.84
CA ALA A 4 27.09 16.74 8.73
C ALA A 4 26.37 15.40 8.98
N ALA A 5 25.81 15.24 10.18
CA ALA A 5 24.83 14.19 10.45
C ALA A 5 23.60 14.52 9.61
N GLY A 6 23.49 13.87 8.46
CA GLY A 6 22.28 13.92 7.66
C GLY A 6 21.12 13.45 8.53
N LEU A 7 20.18 14.34 8.79
CA LEU A 7 18.86 13.99 9.30
C LEU A 7 18.28 12.95 8.33
N ARG A 8 18.36 11.67 8.70
CA ARG A 8 17.53 10.65 8.08
C ARG A 8 16.10 11.03 8.45
N GLY A 9 15.38 11.67 7.54
CA GLY A 9 13.95 11.87 7.68
C GLY A 9 13.34 10.52 8.05
N ALA A 10 12.44 10.51 9.02
CA ALA A 10 11.69 9.31 9.35
C ALA A 10 10.93 8.90 8.08
N ALA A 11 11.37 7.82 7.44
CA ALA A 11 10.72 7.29 6.26
C ALA A 11 9.30 6.87 6.66
N ALA A 12 8.30 7.23 5.86
CA ALA A 12 6.95 6.70 5.99
C ALA A 12 7.00 5.19 5.79
N HIS A 13 6.12 4.44 6.45
CA HIS A 13 6.04 3.00 6.29
C HIS A 13 4.59 2.54 6.44
N GLY A 14 4.22 1.54 5.66
CA GLY A 14 2.89 0.95 5.75
C GLY A 14 2.80 -0.35 4.95
N TYR A 15 1.74 -1.11 5.19
CA TYR A 15 1.49 -2.35 4.47
C TYR A 15 0.01 -2.69 4.41
N LEU A 16 -0.37 -3.35 3.31
CA LEU A 16 -1.70 -3.92 3.08
C LEU A 16 -1.79 -5.29 3.74
N TYR A 17 -2.77 -5.49 4.64
CA TYR A 17 -3.01 -6.78 5.30
C TYR A 17 -4.35 -7.41 4.94
N GLY A 18 -5.28 -6.67 4.37
CA GLY A 18 -6.59 -7.16 3.99
C GLY A 18 -7.08 -6.62 2.63
N PRO A 19 -7.00 -7.44 1.55
CA PRO A 19 -6.35 -8.76 1.46
C PRO A 19 -4.85 -8.70 1.71
N ARG A 20 -4.23 -9.80 2.20
CA ARG A 20 -2.79 -9.81 2.51
C ARG A 20 -1.94 -9.58 1.26
N ALA A 21 -1.12 -8.55 1.30
CA ALA A 21 -0.18 -8.28 0.23
C ALA A 21 0.99 -9.28 0.24
N ARG A 22 1.68 -9.42 -0.89
CA ARG A 22 2.79 -10.37 -1.08
C ARG A 22 3.90 -10.21 -0.05
N ASN A 23 4.30 -8.97 0.25
CA ASN A 23 5.27 -8.66 1.29
C ASN A 23 4.79 -9.08 2.70
N PHE A 24 3.49 -8.96 2.96
CA PHE A 24 2.90 -9.39 4.23
C PHE A 24 2.77 -10.91 4.31
N VAL A 25 2.38 -11.58 3.22
CA VAL A 25 2.41 -13.05 3.12
C VAL A 25 3.85 -13.56 3.32
N ALA A 26 4.85 -12.91 2.74
CA ALA A 26 6.25 -13.26 2.95
C ALA A 26 6.69 -13.10 4.41
N ALA A 27 6.16 -12.10 5.13
CA ALA A 27 6.46 -11.92 6.54
C ALA A 27 5.80 -12.99 7.43
N GLU A 28 4.56 -13.35 7.13
CA GLU A 28 3.83 -14.33 7.96
C GLU A 28 4.16 -15.78 7.58
N ASP A 29 4.10 -16.09 6.29
CA ASP A 29 4.15 -17.46 5.80
C ASP A 29 5.56 -17.87 5.34
N GLY A 30 6.44 -16.91 5.05
CA GLY A 30 7.83 -17.15 4.66
C GLY A 30 8.00 -17.75 3.27
N VAL A 31 7.04 -17.55 2.35
CA VAL A 31 6.99 -18.28 1.07
C VAL A 31 7.48 -17.51 -0.16
N TRP A 32 7.89 -16.24 0.01
CA TRP A 32 8.08 -15.36 -1.14
C TRP A 32 9.51 -14.90 -1.38
N TRP A 33 10.41 -15.26 -0.49
CA TRP A 33 11.75 -14.70 -0.57
C TRP A 33 12.81 -15.70 -0.18
N GLN A 34 13.88 -15.76 -0.97
CA GLN A 34 15.10 -16.55 -0.70
C GLN A 34 16.25 -15.59 -0.40
N SER A 35 17.09 -15.94 0.57
CA SER A 35 18.33 -15.20 0.76
C SER A 35 19.23 -15.38 -0.46
N PRO A 36 19.68 -14.31 -1.10
CA PRO A 36 20.67 -14.43 -2.18
C PRO A 36 22.01 -14.94 -1.67
N ASP A 37 22.29 -14.77 -0.36
CA ASP A 37 23.58 -15.13 0.26
C ASP A 37 23.63 -16.56 0.77
N ASP A 38 22.46 -17.18 1.04
CA ASP A 38 22.39 -18.57 1.50
C ASP A 38 21.13 -19.28 1.00
N PRO A 39 21.23 -19.99 -0.12
CA PRO A 39 20.09 -20.73 -0.67
C PRO A 39 19.67 -21.95 0.15
N THR A 40 20.39 -22.29 1.20
CA THR A 40 20.06 -23.41 2.09
C THR A 40 19.19 -22.99 3.26
N VAL A 41 19.14 -21.70 3.60
CA VAL A 41 18.29 -21.14 4.65
C VAL A 41 16.92 -20.82 4.08
N TYR A 42 15.97 -21.70 4.34
CA TYR A 42 14.68 -21.65 3.66
C TYR A 42 13.53 -22.23 4.50
N PRO A 43 12.31 -21.66 4.42
CA PRO A 43 11.94 -20.35 3.84
C PRO A 43 12.33 -19.20 4.74
N GLN A 44 12.82 -18.09 4.17
CA GLN A 44 13.04 -16.87 4.94
C GLN A 44 11.78 -16.02 4.99
N LYS A 45 11.49 -15.50 6.17
CA LYS A 45 10.40 -14.54 6.36
C LYS A 45 10.86 -13.14 6.01
N GLU A 46 9.96 -12.34 5.42
CA GLU A 46 10.19 -10.90 5.29
C GLU A 46 10.22 -10.25 6.67
N SER A 47 11.32 -9.60 6.99
CA SER A 47 11.50 -8.98 8.31
C SER A 47 10.87 -7.58 8.40
N CYS A 48 10.59 -6.94 7.27
CA CYS A 48 10.06 -5.60 7.24
C CYS A 48 9.01 -5.40 6.13
N PRO A 49 7.81 -6.01 6.26
CA PRO A 49 6.78 -5.88 5.24
C PRO A 49 6.32 -4.43 5.02
N HIS A 50 6.50 -3.57 6.01
CA HIS A 50 6.15 -2.16 5.96
C HIS A 50 7.25 -1.29 5.33
N CYS A 51 8.46 -1.82 5.07
CA CYS A 51 9.58 -1.08 4.49
C CYS A 51 9.58 -1.05 2.96
N VAL A 52 8.58 -1.68 2.33
CA VAL A 52 8.50 -1.75 0.87
C VAL A 52 8.14 -0.38 0.32
N ASN A 53 9.10 0.27 -0.32
CA ASN A 53 9.00 1.61 -0.85
C ASN A 53 9.54 1.63 -2.28
N GLN A 54 8.99 2.48 -3.12
CA GLN A 54 9.45 2.64 -4.48
C GLN A 54 9.43 4.09 -4.93
N TYR A 55 10.59 4.70 -4.99
CA TYR A 55 10.81 5.96 -5.68
C TYR A 55 11.24 5.77 -7.13
N ARG A 56 11.78 4.60 -7.48
CA ARG A 56 12.40 4.31 -8.77
C ARG A 56 11.73 3.10 -9.42
N ALA A 57 11.44 3.18 -10.68
CA ALA A 57 10.94 2.04 -11.46
C ALA A 57 12.07 0.99 -11.64
N PRO A 58 11.72 -0.27 -11.96
CA PRO A 58 10.39 -0.84 -12.07
C PRO A 58 9.97 -1.59 -10.80
N GLY A 59 8.71 -1.83 -10.64
CA GLY A 59 8.18 -2.66 -9.57
C GLY A 59 6.85 -2.11 -9.07
N TYR A 60 5.75 -2.56 -9.67
CA TYR A 60 4.41 -2.09 -9.29
C TYR A 60 3.86 -2.73 -8.01
N CYS A 61 4.57 -3.72 -7.45
CA CYS A 61 4.21 -4.37 -6.18
C CYS A 61 5.14 -4.01 -5.02
N GLY A 62 6.08 -3.09 -5.27
CA GLY A 62 7.01 -2.59 -4.28
C GLY A 62 8.38 -3.25 -4.32
N LEU A 63 9.38 -2.44 -3.97
CA LEU A 63 10.77 -2.83 -3.74
C LEU A 63 11.17 -2.40 -2.34
N THR A 64 12.06 -3.15 -1.69
CA THR A 64 12.74 -2.66 -0.49
C THR A 64 13.54 -1.40 -0.81
N GLN A 65 13.87 -0.59 0.19
CA GLN A 65 14.63 0.65 0.00
C GLN A 65 15.98 0.43 -0.66
N ASP A 66 16.62 -0.69 -0.40
CA ASP A 66 17.89 -1.09 -1.02
C ASP A 66 17.74 -1.71 -2.41
N GLY A 67 16.48 -1.94 -2.85
CA GLY A 67 16.18 -2.57 -4.13
C GLY A 67 16.51 -4.07 -4.19
N SER A 68 16.82 -4.71 -3.07
CA SER A 68 17.24 -6.12 -3.02
C SER A 68 16.10 -7.10 -3.19
N LYS A 69 14.84 -6.66 -2.98
CA LYS A 69 13.63 -7.49 -3.06
C LYS A 69 12.59 -6.84 -3.95
N GLU A 70 11.97 -7.63 -4.79
CA GLU A 70 10.87 -7.20 -5.65
C GLU A 70 9.68 -8.16 -5.49
N TYR A 71 8.49 -7.58 -5.25
CA TYR A 71 7.27 -8.36 -5.07
C TYR A 71 6.39 -8.42 -6.32
N THR A 72 6.85 -7.88 -7.45
CA THR A 72 6.16 -7.96 -8.74
C THR A 72 6.09 -9.39 -9.25
N VAL A 73 7.19 -10.13 -9.14
CA VAL A 73 7.27 -11.56 -9.49
C VAL A 73 7.59 -12.33 -8.23
N PRO A 74 6.60 -13.00 -7.61
CA PRO A 74 6.84 -13.83 -6.44
C PRO A 74 7.70 -15.03 -6.78
N LEU A 75 8.68 -15.31 -5.94
CA LEU A 75 9.62 -16.41 -6.11
C LEU A 75 9.38 -17.50 -5.05
N ASP A 76 9.58 -18.75 -5.44
CA ASP A 76 9.61 -19.87 -4.50
C ASP A 76 10.97 -19.91 -3.77
N SER A 77 11.13 -20.91 -2.95
CA SER A 77 12.32 -21.20 -2.14
C SER A 77 13.61 -21.37 -2.91
N ARG A 78 13.51 -21.67 -4.14
CA ARG A 78 14.65 -21.94 -5.01
C ARG A 78 14.93 -20.75 -5.93
N GLY A 79 14.21 -19.64 -5.73
CA GLY A 79 14.28 -18.46 -6.59
C GLY A 79 13.57 -18.62 -7.92
N ALA A 80 12.74 -19.65 -8.09
CA ALA A 80 11.92 -19.81 -9.28
C ALA A 80 10.60 -19.07 -9.16
N PRO A 81 10.08 -18.46 -10.24
CA PRO A 81 8.77 -17.79 -10.21
C PRO A 81 7.66 -18.74 -9.76
N ILE A 82 6.81 -18.27 -8.86
CA ILE A 82 5.58 -18.97 -8.46
C ILE A 82 4.52 -18.67 -9.51
N GLU A 83 4.17 -19.68 -10.31
CA GLU A 83 3.16 -19.56 -11.37
C GLU A 83 1.77 -19.27 -10.82
N SER A 84 1.49 -19.73 -9.62
CA SER A 84 0.17 -19.64 -9.00
C SER A 84 0.27 -19.26 -7.52
N PRO A 85 0.53 -17.98 -7.20
CA PRO A 85 0.52 -17.50 -5.82
C PRO A 85 -0.81 -17.80 -5.13
N PRO A 86 -0.81 -18.10 -3.82
CA PRO A 86 -2.07 -18.34 -3.09
C PRO A 86 -2.96 -17.09 -3.10
N LEU A 87 -4.20 -17.26 -3.53
CA LEU A 87 -5.20 -16.19 -3.51
C LEU A 87 -5.51 -15.78 -2.07
N GLN A 88 -5.54 -14.49 -1.83
CA GLN A 88 -5.80 -13.93 -0.51
C GLN A 88 -7.28 -13.53 -0.33
N ALA A 89 -8.03 -13.37 -1.43
CA ALA A 89 -9.45 -13.09 -1.40
C ALA A 89 -10.13 -13.48 -2.71
N THR A 90 -11.45 -13.65 -2.64
CA THR A 90 -12.35 -13.63 -3.81
C THR A 90 -13.22 -12.40 -3.69
N LEU A 91 -13.20 -11.55 -4.71
CA LEU A 91 -13.92 -10.29 -4.81
C LEU A 91 -14.93 -10.35 -5.95
N THR A 92 -15.87 -9.42 -6.01
CA THR A 92 -16.85 -9.31 -7.11
C THR A 92 -16.71 -7.95 -7.79
N ALA A 93 -16.62 -7.96 -9.11
CA ALA A 93 -16.57 -6.73 -9.90
C ALA A 93 -17.81 -5.86 -9.66
N GLY A 94 -17.62 -4.55 -9.58
CA GLY A 94 -18.70 -3.60 -9.29
C GLY A 94 -19.14 -3.54 -7.83
N GLU A 95 -18.67 -4.45 -6.96
CA GLU A 95 -19.06 -4.47 -5.56
C GLU A 95 -18.03 -3.79 -4.65
N PRO A 96 -18.48 -3.22 -3.52
CA PRO A 96 -17.58 -2.71 -2.50
C PRO A 96 -16.83 -3.84 -1.80
N THR A 97 -15.55 -3.64 -1.58
CA THR A 97 -14.73 -4.51 -0.73
C THR A 97 -14.07 -3.71 0.40
N THR A 98 -13.80 -4.38 1.51
CA THR A 98 -13.05 -3.77 2.62
C THR A 98 -11.57 -4.01 2.43
N ILE A 99 -10.82 -2.93 2.46
CA ILE A 99 -9.37 -2.89 2.38
C ILE A 99 -8.83 -2.55 3.77
N GLY A 100 -7.98 -3.42 4.31
CA GLY A 100 -7.31 -3.22 5.59
C GLY A 100 -5.82 -2.97 5.40
N PHE A 101 -5.31 -1.88 5.95
CA PHE A 101 -3.89 -1.55 5.90
C PHE A 101 -3.42 -0.89 7.19
N LYS A 102 -2.11 -0.92 7.43
CA LYS A 102 -1.50 -0.25 8.57
C LYS A 102 -0.43 0.74 8.14
N LEU A 103 -0.34 1.85 8.86
CA LEU A 103 0.76 2.81 8.75
C LEU A 103 1.59 2.76 10.02
N THR A 104 2.82 2.28 9.91
CA THR A 104 3.78 2.21 11.03
C THR A 104 4.54 3.52 11.21
N ALA A 105 4.69 4.29 10.14
CA ALA A 105 5.12 5.68 10.17
C ALA A 105 4.15 6.52 9.34
N HIS A 106 3.41 7.36 10.03
CA HIS A 106 2.28 8.11 9.48
C HIS A 106 2.71 9.50 9.00
N HIS A 107 2.48 9.78 7.73
CA HIS A 107 2.83 11.06 7.10
C HIS A 107 1.66 11.71 6.36
N LYS A 108 0.43 11.50 6.85
CA LYS A 108 -0.78 12.02 6.20
C LYS A 108 -0.91 11.54 4.75
N GLY A 109 -1.60 12.25 3.89
CA GLY A 109 -1.76 11.85 2.50
C GLY A 109 -2.98 10.98 2.27
N HIS A 110 -2.91 10.07 1.31
CA HIS A 110 -4.01 9.18 0.94
C HIS A 110 -3.51 7.85 0.40
N VAL A 111 -4.42 6.90 0.29
CA VAL A 111 -4.20 5.65 -0.41
C VAL A 111 -5.02 5.60 -1.69
N GLU A 112 -4.48 4.96 -2.71
CA GLU A 112 -5.16 4.65 -3.96
C GLU A 112 -5.03 3.14 -4.22
N LEU A 113 -6.04 2.58 -4.88
CA LEU A 113 -6.01 1.17 -5.27
C LEU A 113 -6.31 1.01 -6.76
N GLY A 114 -5.66 0.05 -7.37
CA GLY A 114 -5.94 -0.40 -8.73
C GLY A 114 -6.07 -1.92 -8.79
N VAL A 115 -6.82 -2.44 -9.75
CA VAL A 115 -6.94 -3.88 -10.02
C VAL A 115 -6.45 -4.21 -11.42
N CYS A 116 -5.68 -5.29 -11.53
CA CYS A 116 -5.21 -5.79 -12.82
C CYS A 116 -5.43 -7.29 -12.91
N CYS A 117 -6.16 -7.73 -13.96
CA CYS A 117 -6.40 -9.13 -14.26
C CYS A 117 -5.72 -9.58 -15.57
N ASP A 118 -4.84 -8.76 -16.13
CA ASP A 118 -4.07 -9.11 -17.32
C ASP A 118 -3.08 -10.24 -16.97
N ALA A 119 -2.83 -11.14 -17.94
CA ALA A 119 -1.86 -12.23 -17.78
C ALA A 119 -0.42 -11.70 -17.49
N GLN A 120 -0.14 -10.48 -17.93
CA GLN A 120 1.10 -9.76 -17.64
C GLN A 120 0.74 -8.43 -16.97
N PRO A 121 0.64 -8.38 -15.66
CA PRO A 121 0.31 -7.17 -14.93
C PRO A 121 1.32 -6.04 -15.20
N SER A 122 0.81 -4.82 -15.26
CA SER A 122 1.62 -3.62 -15.47
C SER A 122 1.02 -2.43 -14.74
N GLN A 123 1.83 -1.38 -14.49
CA GLN A 123 1.30 -0.15 -13.88
C GLN A 123 0.15 0.44 -14.70
N ALA A 124 0.28 0.43 -16.04
CA ALA A 124 -0.78 0.91 -16.92
C ALA A 124 -2.10 0.12 -16.79
N CYS A 125 -2.04 -1.18 -16.46
CA CYS A 125 -3.23 -1.98 -16.18
C CYS A 125 -3.91 -1.52 -14.89
N PHE A 126 -3.17 -1.30 -13.81
CA PHE A 126 -3.73 -0.76 -12.56
C PHE A 126 -4.31 0.64 -12.74
N ASP A 127 -3.61 1.51 -13.46
CA ASP A 127 -4.03 2.90 -13.68
C ASP A 127 -5.32 3.00 -14.54
N ARG A 128 -5.57 2.03 -15.40
CA ARG A 128 -6.84 1.95 -16.16
C ARG A 128 -8.02 1.44 -15.34
N ASN A 129 -7.76 0.77 -14.22
CA ASN A 129 -8.77 0.09 -13.44
C ASN A 129 -8.69 0.53 -11.94
N PRO A 130 -8.81 1.84 -11.65
CA PRO A 130 -8.80 2.31 -10.26
C PRO A 130 -10.04 1.82 -9.52
N LEU A 131 -9.88 1.54 -8.24
CA LEU A 131 -10.98 1.35 -7.32
C LEU A 131 -11.48 2.72 -6.85
N THR A 132 -12.79 2.81 -6.59
CA THR A 132 -13.41 4.04 -6.10
C THR A 132 -13.61 3.97 -4.59
N PHE A 133 -13.05 4.93 -3.86
CA PHE A 133 -13.25 5.06 -2.41
C PHE A 133 -14.73 5.31 -2.08
N GLN A 134 -15.24 4.59 -1.09
CA GLN A 134 -16.64 4.68 -0.67
C GLN A 134 -16.80 5.18 0.76
N GLN A 135 -15.97 4.68 1.67
CA GLN A 135 -16.12 4.95 3.09
C GLN A 135 -14.87 4.57 3.87
N ASP A 136 -14.47 5.39 4.81
CA ASP A 136 -13.59 5.02 5.92
C ASP A 136 -14.45 4.48 7.07
N LEU A 137 -14.14 3.26 7.52
CA LEU A 137 -14.93 2.56 8.54
C LEU A 137 -14.52 2.95 9.98
N LEU A 138 -13.40 3.64 10.16
CA LEU A 138 -12.83 3.92 11.47
C LEU A 138 -12.82 5.39 11.85
N TYR A 139 -12.50 6.28 10.91
CA TYR A 139 -12.17 7.67 11.25
C TYR A 139 -13.00 8.71 10.49
N GLY A 140 -13.80 8.30 9.51
CA GLY A 140 -14.67 9.20 8.77
C GLY A 140 -13.94 10.09 7.76
N ALA A 141 -12.97 9.52 7.02
CA ALA A 141 -12.33 10.24 5.93
C ALA A 141 -13.35 10.76 4.92
N PRO A 142 -13.17 11.99 4.40
CA PRO A 142 -14.10 12.58 3.44
C PRO A 142 -14.04 11.87 2.10
N VAL A 143 -15.19 11.78 1.40
CA VAL A 143 -15.25 11.39 0.00
C VAL A 143 -14.94 12.62 -0.86
N ASP A 144 -14.04 12.46 -1.81
CA ASP A 144 -13.66 13.50 -2.76
C ASP A 144 -14.24 13.18 -4.14
N ALA A 145 -15.25 13.93 -4.55
CA ALA A 145 -15.89 13.70 -5.85
C ALA A 145 -14.99 14.04 -7.05
N ALA A 146 -14.01 14.91 -6.87
CA ALA A 146 -13.03 15.26 -7.90
C ALA A 146 -11.93 14.20 -8.04
N HIS A 147 -11.68 13.45 -6.97
CA HIS A 147 -10.67 12.38 -6.89
C HIS A 147 -11.27 11.14 -6.21
N PRO A 148 -12.23 10.46 -6.86
CA PRO A 148 -12.96 9.36 -6.25
C PRO A 148 -12.09 8.12 -5.94
N GLU A 149 -10.88 8.07 -6.47
CA GLU A 149 -9.90 7.01 -6.19
C GLU A 149 -9.18 7.17 -4.84
N ARG A 150 -9.28 8.35 -4.20
CA ARG A 150 -8.49 8.68 -3.00
C ARG A 150 -9.18 8.32 -1.70
N GLY A 151 -8.58 7.45 -0.90
CA GLY A 151 -8.92 7.22 0.50
C GLY A 151 -7.98 8.01 1.41
N TYR A 152 -8.42 9.14 1.94
CA TYR A 152 -7.58 10.00 2.78
C TYR A 152 -7.30 9.35 4.13
N VAL A 153 -6.04 9.42 4.61
CA VAL A 153 -5.66 8.83 5.88
C VAL A 153 -5.87 9.83 7.03
N ALA A 154 -6.58 9.36 8.05
CA ALA A 154 -6.88 10.17 9.24
C ALA A 154 -5.61 10.56 9.99
N PRO A 155 -5.58 11.72 10.68
CA PRO A 155 -4.45 12.10 11.49
C PRO A 155 -4.13 11.06 12.57
N ARG A 156 -2.84 10.86 12.87
CA ARG A 156 -2.40 9.91 13.90
C ARG A 156 -3.08 10.10 15.26
N ALA A 157 -3.38 11.35 15.63
CA ALA A 157 -4.08 11.67 16.87
C ALA A 157 -5.49 11.05 16.99
N MET A 158 -6.08 10.59 15.88
CA MET A 158 -7.36 9.89 15.85
C MET A 158 -7.21 8.36 15.99
N GLY A 159 -5.98 7.84 16.03
CA GLY A 159 -5.74 6.41 16.20
C GLY A 159 -6.44 5.86 17.44
N ASN A 160 -7.16 4.74 17.26
CA ASN A 160 -7.84 4.09 18.36
C ASN A 160 -6.92 3.04 18.98
N PRO A 161 -6.54 3.17 20.27
CA PRO A 161 -5.63 2.23 20.92
C PRO A 161 -6.18 0.78 20.98
N ASN A 162 -7.49 0.59 20.80
CA ASN A 162 -8.10 -0.74 20.80
C ASN A 162 -8.13 -1.42 19.44
N ILE A 163 -8.04 -0.65 18.34
CA ILE A 163 -8.12 -1.17 16.97
C ILE A 163 -7.08 -0.55 16.03
N GLY A 164 -6.41 0.51 16.44
CA GLY A 164 -5.48 1.30 15.63
C GLY A 164 -4.04 1.19 16.09
N ASP A 165 -3.50 2.30 16.56
CA ASP A 165 -2.11 2.41 16.94
C ASP A 165 -1.65 1.25 17.84
N GLY A 166 -0.71 0.49 17.32
CA GLY A 166 -0.05 -0.54 18.08
C GLY A 166 -0.73 -1.90 18.12
N GLN A 167 -1.86 -2.11 17.42
CA GLN A 167 -2.52 -3.42 17.36
C GLN A 167 -2.70 -3.92 15.94
N SER A 168 -2.46 -5.19 15.74
CA SER A 168 -2.69 -5.85 14.47
C SER A 168 -3.96 -6.68 14.50
N PRO A 169 -4.89 -6.51 13.55
CA PRO A 169 -6.07 -7.37 13.44
C PRO A 169 -5.75 -8.83 13.14
N GLY A 170 -4.59 -9.15 12.66
CA GLY A 170 -4.15 -10.50 12.30
C GLY A 170 -3.27 -11.19 13.33
N GLY A 171 -3.21 -10.70 14.56
CA GLY A 171 -2.32 -11.25 15.59
C GLY A 171 -0.86 -10.80 15.46
N MET A 172 -0.54 -9.94 14.51
CA MET A 172 0.75 -9.27 14.47
C MET A 172 0.79 -8.21 15.56
N GLY A 173 1.36 -8.59 16.67
CA GLY A 173 1.47 -7.74 17.86
C GLY A 173 2.26 -6.46 17.57
N THR A 174 2.08 -5.51 18.44
CA THR A 174 2.72 -4.20 18.44
C THR A 174 4.24 -4.23 18.47
N GLY A 175 4.83 -5.37 18.83
CA GLY A 175 6.28 -5.50 19.00
C GLY A 175 7.07 -5.83 17.73
N GLU A 176 6.45 -6.44 16.75
CA GLU A 176 7.18 -6.96 15.59
C GLU A 176 7.37 -5.92 14.48
N TYR A 177 6.40 -5.01 14.29
CA TYR A 177 6.47 -3.97 13.26
C TYR A 177 6.19 -2.56 13.81
N GLY A 178 6.37 -2.36 15.10
CA GLY A 178 6.19 -1.07 15.76
C GLY A 178 4.72 -0.68 15.99
N ASN A 179 4.52 0.48 16.58
CA ASN A 179 3.19 1.05 16.79
C ASN A 179 2.60 1.49 15.44
N ALA A 180 1.57 0.80 15.00
CA ALA A 180 0.94 1.05 13.70
C ALA A 180 -0.52 1.50 13.88
N MET A 181 -0.91 2.52 13.13
CA MET A 181 -2.31 2.95 13.03
C MET A 181 -3.05 2.07 12.02
N ASP A 182 -4.16 1.47 12.45
CA ASP A 182 -5.01 0.63 11.61
C ASP A 182 -5.99 1.46 10.77
N PHE A 183 -6.20 1.07 9.53
CA PHE A 183 -7.17 1.63 8.62
C PHE A 183 -8.01 0.53 7.99
N ARG A 184 -9.31 0.78 7.89
CA ARG A 184 -10.27 -0.07 7.19
C ARG A 184 -11.16 0.80 6.34
N MET A 185 -11.03 0.65 5.04
CA MET A 185 -11.74 1.47 4.08
C MET A 185 -12.49 0.61 3.07
N LYS A 186 -13.69 1.03 2.67
CA LYS A 186 -14.41 0.42 1.57
C LYS A 186 -14.03 1.08 0.26
N PHE A 187 -13.68 0.25 -0.71
CA PHE A 187 -13.47 0.64 -2.10
C PHE A 187 -14.35 -0.21 -3.00
N ARG A 188 -14.89 0.38 -4.06
CA ARG A 188 -15.66 -0.32 -5.08
C ARG A 188 -14.76 -0.70 -6.23
N LEU A 189 -14.83 -1.98 -6.62
CA LEU A 189 -14.15 -2.48 -7.81
C LEU A 189 -14.82 -1.95 -9.08
N PRO A 190 -14.06 -1.70 -10.17
CA PRO A 190 -14.66 -1.44 -11.47
C PRO A 190 -15.45 -2.65 -11.97
N ALA A 191 -16.63 -2.42 -12.55
CA ALA A 191 -17.57 -3.49 -12.95
C ALA A 191 -17.08 -4.33 -14.16
N GLY A 192 -16.15 -3.77 -14.96
CA GLY A 192 -15.67 -4.40 -16.19
C GLY A 192 -14.46 -5.31 -16.05
N VAL A 193 -13.98 -5.57 -14.81
CA VAL A 193 -12.74 -6.32 -14.57
C VAL A 193 -13.06 -7.62 -13.84
N SER A 194 -12.67 -8.76 -14.40
CA SER A 194 -12.80 -10.06 -13.75
C SER A 194 -11.69 -11.00 -14.20
N GLY A 195 -11.38 -11.99 -13.37
CA GLY A 195 -10.38 -13.02 -13.68
C GLY A 195 -10.12 -13.93 -12.50
N ASP A 196 -9.66 -15.15 -12.81
CA ASP A 196 -9.32 -16.12 -11.77
C ASP A 196 -8.04 -15.74 -11.00
N ARG A 197 -7.20 -14.90 -11.62
CA ARG A 197 -5.97 -14.38 -11.03
C ARG A 197 -5.80 -12.92 -11.40
N CYS A 198 -6.00 -12.09 -10.42
CA CYS A 198 -5.85 -10.65 -10.51
C CYS A 198 -4.93 -10.18 -9.38
N LEU A 199 -4.41 -8.99 -9.53
CA LEU A 199 -3.70 -8.29 -8.46
C LEU A 199 -4.50 -7.07 -8.05
N ILE A 200 -4.63 -6.86 -6.75
CA ILE A 200 -4.96 -5.55 -6.18
C ILE A 200 -3.64 -4.86 -5.83
N GLN A 201 -3.40 -3.71 -6.44
CA GLN A 201 -2.31 -2.81 -6.03
C GLN A 201 -2.85 -1.81 -5.02
N TRP A 202 -2.18 -1.66 -3.90
CA TRP A 202 -2.36 -0.60 -2.93
C TRP A 202 -1.17 0.36 -3.04
N ARG A 203 -1.45 1.65 -3.12
CA ARG A 203 -0.44 2.72 -3.12
C ARG A 203 -0.72 3.66 -1.96
N TYR A 204 0.26 3.92 -1.13
CA TYR A 204 0.21 4.98 -0.15
C TYR A 204 1.07 6.16 -0.63
N ILE A 205 0.45 7.30 -0.79
CA ILE A 205 1.06 8.55 -1.22
C ILE A 205 1.05 9.49 -0.02
N THR A 206 2.21 9.82 0.50
CA THR A 206 2.34 10.63 1.73
C THR A 206 2.10 12.12 1.47
N GLY A 207 1.85 12.87 2.53
CA GLY A 207 1.74 14.33 2.51
C GLY A 207 2.87 15.02 3.27
N ASN A 208 4.08 14.42 3.34
CA ASN A 208 5.18 14.95 4.13
C ASN A 208 6.08 15.95 3.39
N SER A 209 6.24 15.80 2.08
CA SER A 209 7.10 16.66 1.26
C SER A 209 6.30 17.71 0.49
N CYS A 210 5.12 17.34 0.03
CA CYS A 210 4.14 18.19 -0.63
C CYS A 210 2.76 17.53 -0.55
N GLU A 211 1.70 18.29 -0.76
CA GLU A 211 0.34 17.78 -0.89
C GLU A 211 -0.04 17.59 -2.35
N MET A 212 -0.71 16.49 -2.69
CA MET A 212 -1.20 16.27 -4.05
C MET A 212 -2.20 17.36 -4.45
N PRO A 213 -2.24 17.77 -5.73
CA PRO A 213 -3.24 18.72 -6.22
C PRO A 213 -4.66 18.32 -5.84
N GLY A 214 -5.50 19.32 -5.52
CA GLY A 214 -6.88 19.13 -5.10
C GLY A 214 -7.08 19.04 -3.59
N TYR A 215 -6.05 18.85 -2.77
CA TYR A 215 -6.20 18.77 -1.31
C TYR A 215 -6.78 20.04 -0.70
N ASP A 216 -6.54 21.19 -1.29
CA ASP A 216 -7.09 22.47 -0.88
C ASP A 216 -8.60 22.62 -1.18
N GLN A 217 -9.17 21.74 -2.00
CA GLN A 217 -10.58 21.71 -2.38
C GLN A 217 -11.42 20.73 -1.54
N VAL A 218 -10.78 19.85 -0.78
CA VAL A 218 -11.47 18.85 0.03
C VAL A 218 -12.10 19.48 1.26
N ALA A 219 -13.34 19.11 1.58
CA ALA A 219 -14.02 19.49 2.82
C ALA A 219 -13.46 18.67 4.01
N TRP A 220 -12.31 19.07 4.50
CA TRP A 220 -11.63 18.36 5.59
C TRP A 220 -12.39 18.45 6.91
N PRO A 221 -12.47 17.34 7.67
CA PRO A 221 -13.08 17.37 9.02
C PRO A 221 -12.33 18.30 9.99
N SER A 222 -11.02 18.47 9.82
CA SER A 222 -10.18 19.44 10.52
C SER A 222 -8.87 19.70 9.78
N GLN A 223 -8.15 20.76 10.15
CA GLN A 223 -6.84 21.08 9.58
C GLN A 223 -5.77 20.00 9.89
N ALA A 224 -5.99 19.17 10.90
CA ALA A 224 -5.06 18.08 11.24
C ALA A 224 -4.92 17.02 10.13
N TRP A 225 -5.91 16.92 9.23
CA TRP A 225 -5.91 15.96 8.12
C TRP A 225 -4.92 16.29 7.03
N ARG A 226 -4.52 17.53 6.88
CA ARG A 226 -3.59 17.98 5.83
C ARG A 226 -2.30 18.54 6.41
N ASN A 227 -1.33 18.75 5.54
CA ASN A 227 -0.05 19.36 5.84
C ASN A 227 0.18 20.61 4.97
N ALA A 228 -0.76 21.56 5.05
CA ALA A 228 -0.81 22.74 4.20
C ALA A 228 0.52 23.56 4.13
N GLY A 229 1.42 23.37 5.10
CA GLY A 229 2.71 24.07 5.15
C GLY A 229 3.76 23.59 4.15
N VAL A 230 3.54 22.44 3.49
CA VAL A 230 4.53 21.86 2.55
C VAL A 230 4.32 22.23 1.08
N GLY A 231 3.22 22.94 0.78
CA GLY A 231 2.87 23.33 -0.59
C GLY A 231 2.33 22.18 -1.44
N THR A 232 2.03 22.45 -2.72
CA THR A 232 1.44 21.49 -3.66
C THR A 232 2.52 20.78 -4.47
N CYS A 233 2.38 19.47 -4.67
CA CYS A 233 3.30 18.68 -5.49
C CYS A 233 3.24 19.12 -6.95
N ALA A 234 4.42 19.22 -7.59
CA ALA A 234 4.51 19.36 -9.03
C ALA A 234 4.12 18.05 -9.73
N LEU A 235 3.39 18.14 -10.83
CA LEU A 235 3.04 16.98 -11.66
C LEU A 235 3.71 17.08 -13.04
N PRO A 236 4.10 15.93 -13.65
CA PRO A 236 4.07 14.58 -13.12
C PRO A 236 5.03 14.41 -11.93
N LEU A 237 4.71 13.50 -11.01
CA LEU A 237 5.63 13.18 -9.92
C LEU A 237 6.95 12.64 -10.48
N SER A 238 8.06 13.14 -9.94
CA SER A 238 9.39 12.70 -10.35
C SER A 238 9.58 11.19 -10.14
N ALA A 239 10.13 10.53 -11.14
CA ALA A 239 10.41 9.09 -11.09
C ALA A 239 11.54 8.75 -10.11
N ASP A 240 12.48 9.67 -9.88
CA ASP A 240 13.59 9.50 -8.94
C ASP A 240 13.24 9.90 -7.49
N GLY A 241 12.00 10.37 -7.28
CA GLY A 241 11.50 10.79 -5.99
C GLY A 241 11.90 12.20 -5.56
N SER A 242 12.68 12.94 -6.36
CA SER A 242 13.08 14.31 -6.02
C SER A 242 11.86 15.24 -6.03
N GLY A 243 11.63 15.96 -4.93
CA GLY A 243 10.48 16.86 -4.78
C GLY A 243 9.12 16.18 -4.79
N ALA A 244 9.08 14.85 -4.80
CA ALA A 244 7.85 14.06 -4.71
C ALA A 244 7.63 13.57 -3.29
N PRO A 245 6.37 13.27 -2.91
CA PRO A 245 6.08 12.60 -1.64
C PRO A 245 6.61 11.16 -1.68
N GLU A 246 6.90 10.61 -0.52
CA GLU A 246 7.18 9.18 -0.41
C GLU A 246 5.97 8.38 -0.88
N ARG A 247 6.24 7.27 -1.56
CA ARG A 247 5.20 6.39 -2.11
C ARG A 247 5.55 4.95 -1.78
N PHE A 248 4.52 4.18 -1.41
CA PHE A 248 4.63 2.77 -1.05
C PHE A 248 3.69 1.96 -1.90
N TRP A 249 4.14 0.80 -2.39
CA TRP A 249 3.36 -0.11 -3.20
C TRP A 249 3.31 -1.49 -2.55
N ASN A 250 2.12 -2.08 -2.52
CA ASN A 250 1.95 -3.49 -2.18
C ASN A 250 0.96 -4.11 -3.17
N CYS A 251 1.09 -5.41 -3.46
CA CYS A 251 0.12 -6.15 -4.26
C CYS A 251 -0.40 -7.36 -3.50
N ALA A 252 -1.71 -7.62 -3.63
CA ALA A 252 -2.35 -8.83 -3.14
C ALA A 252 -2.91 -9.65 -4.30
N ASP A 253 -2.68 -10.97 -4.29
CA ASP A 253 -3.23 -11.90 -5.26
C ASP A 253 -4.69 -12.22 -4.93
N VAL A 254 -5.60 -11.97 -5.86
CA VAL A 254 -7.05 -12.14 -5.65
C VAL A 254 -7.72 -12.79 -6.86
N LYS A 255 -8.89 -13.41 -6.63
CA LYS A 255 -9.84 -13.73 -7.70
C LYS A 255 -10.89 -12.63 -7.76
N VAL A 256 -11.27 -12.21 -8.97
CA VAL A 256 -12.37 -11.26 -9.19
C VAL A 256 -13.44 -11.94 -10.02
N LEU A 257 -14.61 -12.16 -9.41
CA LEU A 257 -15.80 -12.69 -10.07
C LEU A 257 -16.43 -11.62 -10.95
N PRO A 258 -17.11 -11.98 -12.03
CA PRO A 258 -17.88 -11.03 -12.84
C PRO A 258 -18.95 -10.31 -12.01
N ALA A 259 -19.35 -9.12 -12.45
CA ALA A 259 -20.43 -8.38 -11.82
C ALA A 259 -21.74 -9.19 -11.88
N GLY A 260 -22.48 -9.25 -10.79
CA GLY A 260 -23.76 -9.96 -10.68
C GLY A 260 -23.64 -11.47 -10.56
N SER A 261 -22.47 -12.01 -10.25
CA SER A 261 -22.26 -13.43 -9.97
C SER A 261 -22.57 -13.80 -8.53
#